data_d950e9c47c2a5c6c8ef89de149ba4490
#
_entry.id   d950e9c47c2a5c6c8ef89de149ba4490
#
_cell.length_a   1.000
_cell.length_b   1.000
_cell.length_c   1.000
_cell.angle_alpha   90.00
_cell.angle_beta   90.00
_cell.angle_gamma   90.00
#
_symmetry.space_group_name_H-M   'P 1'
#
loop_
_entity.id
_entity.type
_entity.pdbx_description
1 polymer ?
#
loop_
_entity_poly.entity_id
_entity_poly.type
_entity_poly.pdbx_seq_one_letter_code
_entity_poly.pdbx_strand_id
1 'polypeptide(L)' 'MDSRTALKNGTVLRFNDGYEYTIINELARGGSSIVYNAFYLDNLGARKTVRIKECYPFKC' A
#
# COMPACT_ATOMS: atom_id res chain seq x y z
N MET A 1 -13.44 -18.60 5.04
CA MET A 1 -12.77 -17.57 5.86
C MET A 1 -11.67 -16.90 5.05
N ASP A 2 -11.57 -15.60 5.14
CA ASP A 2 -10.52 -14.85 4.46
C ASP A 2 -9.22 -14.97 5.25
N SER A 3 -8.21 -15.61 4.65
CA SER A 3 -6.92 -15.81 5.31
C SER A 3 -5.96 -14.63 5.10
N ARG A 4 -6.38 -13.62 4.33
CA ARG A 4 -5.53 -12.47 4.06
C ARG A 4 -5.43 -11.59 5.29
N THR A 5 -4.24 -11.05 5.50
CA THR A 5 -3.98 -10.09 6.58
C THR A 5 -3.62 -8.77 5.95
N ALA A 6 -4.40 -7.73 6.24
CA ALA A 6 -4.11 -6.39 5.75
C ALA A 6 -2.84 -5.85 6.40
N LEU A 7 -2.09 -5.03 5.66
CA LEU A 7 -0.94 -4.34 6.19
C LEU A 7 -1.38 -3.36 7.27
N LYS A 8 -0.62 -3.29 8.34
CA LYS A 8 -0.94 -2.37 9.43
C LYS A 8 -0.64 -0.92 9.02
N ASN A 9 -1.40 0.01 9.60
CA ASN A 9 -1.12 1.42 9.43
C ASN A 9 0.32 1.70 9.88
N GLY A 10 1.05 2.48 9.10
CA GLY A 10 2.44 2.78 9.38
C GLY A 10 3.44 1.79 8.80
N THR A 11 2.98 0.72 8.16
CA THR A 11 3.87 -0.22 7.47
C THR A 11 4.60 0.50 6.35
N VAL A 12 5.91 0.30 6.26
CA VAL A 12 6.74 0.91 5.22
C VAL A 12 7.06 -0.13 4.16
N LEU A 13 6.78 0.20 2.91
CA LEU A 13 7.08 -0.63 1.74
C LEU A 13 8.13 0.05 0.88
N ARG A 14 9.05 -0.72 0.34
CA ARG A 14 10.09 -0.22 -0.57
C ARG A 14 9.94 -0.88 -1.91
N PHE A 15 9.94 -0.05 -2.95
CA PHE A 15 9.84 -0.51 -4.33
C PHE A 15 11.12 -0.16 -5.08
N ASN A 16 11.20 -0.62 -6.33
CA ASN A 16 12.39 -0.41 -7.15
C ASN A 16 12.58 1.03 -7.59
N ASP A 17 11.60 1.90 -7.34
CA ASP A 17 11.71 3.32 -7.68
C ASP A 17 12.55 4.13 -6.69
N GLY A 18 13.00 3.51 -5.61
CA GLY A 18 13.82 4.18 -4.61
C GLY A 18 13.06 4.91 -3.53
N TYR A 19 11.75 4.91 -3.57
CA TYR A 19 10.92 5.57 -2.55
C TYR A 19 10.45 4.59 -1.50
N GLU A 20 10.20 5.12 -0.30
CA GLU A 20 9.57 4.37 0.78
C GLU A 20 8.13 4.83 0.91
N TYR A 21 7.20 3.88 0.83
CA TYR A 21 5.77 4.16 0.92
C TYR A 21 5.27 3.72 2.29
N THR A 22 4.62 4.64 3.00
CA THR A 22 4.06 4.34 4.32
C THR A 22 2.55 4.17 4.18
N ILE A 23 2.05 3.04 4.67
CA ILE A 23 0.61 2.74 4.64
C ILE A 23 -0.11 3.65 5.64
N ILE A 24 -1.12 4.36 5.17
CA ILE A 24 -1.98 5.18 6.03
C ILE A 24 -3.12 4.33 6.58
N ASN A 25 -3.90 3.71 5.68
CA ASN A 25 -5.00 2.85 6.08
C ASN A 25 -5.46 2.01 4.90
N GLU A 26 -6.26 0.99 5.20
CA GLU A 26 -6.94 0.18 4.18
C GLU A 26 -8.16 0.95 3.68
N LEU A 27 -8.31 1.06 2.35
CA LEU A 27 -9.45 1.72 1.73
C LEU A 27 -10.56 0.77 1.36
N ALA A 28 -10.19 -0.35 0.73
CA ALA A 28 -11.16 -1.28 0.19
C ALA A 28 -10.55 -2.66 0.08
N ARG A 29 -11.41 -3.67 0.11
CA ARG A 29 -11.00 -5.06 -0.03
C ARG A 29 -11.95 -5.75 -0.99
N GLY A 30 -11.39 -6.23 -2.10
CA GLY A 30 -12.14 -7.02 -3.06
C GLY A 30 -11.87 -8.51 -2.91
N GLY A 31 -12.39 -9.29 -3.85
CA GLY A 31 -12.21 -10.74 -3.82
C GLY A 31 -10.76 -11.17 -3.99
N SER A 32 -9.97 -10.41 -4.72
CA SER A 32 -8.58 -10.77 -5.03
C SER A 32 -7.58 -9.68 -4.68
N SER A 33 -8.02 -8.58 -4.06
CA SER A 33 -7.09 -7.48 -3.79
C SER A 33 -7.51 -6.67 -2.58
N ILE A 34 -6.53 -5.97 -2.02
CA ILE A 34 -6.74 -4.99 -0.95
C ILE A 34 -6.10 -3.68 -1.42
N VAL A 35 -6.83 -2.57 -1.28
CA VAL A 35 -6.34 -1.25 -1.69
C VAL A 35 -6.08 -0.42 -0.46
N TYR A 36 -4.93 0.24 -0.43
CA TYR A 36 -4.50 1.06 0.69
C TYR A 36 -4.27 2.50 0.28
N ASN A 37 -4.54 3.42 1.20
CA ASN A 37 -3.95 4.75 1.14
C ASN A 37 -2.53 4.68 1.67
N ALA A 38 -1.61 5.34 0.97
CA ALA A 38 -0.21 5.40 1.38
C ALA A 38 0.36 6.75 0.98
N PHE A 39 1.55 7.07 1.50
CA PHE A 39 2.25 8.28 1.08
C PHE A 39 3.74 7.99 0.97
N TYR A 40 4.41 8.86 0.24
CA TYR A 40 5.87 8.88 0.17
C TYR A 40 6.34 10.33 0.15
N LEU A 41 7.61 10.53 0.46
CA LEU A 41 8.23 11.86 0.38
C LEU A 41 9.06 11.91 -0.91
N ASP A 42 8.85 12.97 -1.70
CA ASP A 42 9.61 13.14 -2.93
C ASP A 42 10.99 13.72 -2.61
N ASN A 43 11.78 14.02 -3.65
CA ASN A 43 13.13 14.52 -3.48
C ASN A 43 13.20 15.88 -2.79
N LEU A 44 12.10 16.61 -2.78
CA LEU A 44 12.01 17.90 -2.14
C LEU A 44 11.42 17.81 -0.73
N GLY A 45 11.11 16.59 -0.28
CA GLY A 45 10.50 16.36 1.01
C GLY A 45 9.00 16.60 1.03
N ALA A 46 8.37 16.81 -0.10
CA ALA A 46 6.93 16.99 -0.17
C ALA A 46 6.22 15.64 -0.06
N ARG A 47 5.13 15.62 0.72
CA ARG A 47 4.35 14.42 0.93
C ARG A 47 3.42 14.21 -0.26
N LYS A 48 3.51 13.03 -0.88
CA LYS A 48 2.65 12.63 -1.99
C LYS A 48 1.81 11.45 -1.57
N THR A 49 0.49 11.57 -1.71
CA THR A 49 -0.43 10.48 -1.37
C THR A 49 -0.70 9.64 -2.62
N VAL A 50 -0.67 8.32 -2.43
CA VAL A 50 -0.89 7.36 -3.51
C VAL A 50 -1.79 6.24 -3.00
N ARG A 51 -2.28 5.42 -3.94
CA ARG A 51 -3.03 4.21 -3.61
C ARG A 51 -2.23 3.01 -4.05
N ILE A 52 -2.14 2.03 -3.16
CA ILE A 52 -1.40 0.80 -3.41
C ILE A 52 -2.40 -0.35 -3.41
N LYS A 53 -2.34 -1.17 -4.46
CA LYS A 53 -3.19 -2.35 -4.58
C LYS A 53 -2.35 -3.58 -4.37
N GLU A 54 -2.76 -4.40 -3.41
CA GLU A 54 -2.12 -5.68 -3.14
C GLU A 54 -3.00 -6.80 -3.64
N CYS A 55 -2.46 -7.66 -4.48
CA CYS A 55 -3.22 -8.71 -5.14
C CYS A 55 -3.06 -10.04 -4.43
N TYR A 56 -4.15 -10.77 -4.28
CA TYR A 56 -4.20 -12.11 -3.71
C TYR A 56 -5.04 -13.00 -4.59
N PRO A 57 -4.57 -14.18 -4.90
CA PRO A 57 -3.24 -14.74 -4.59
C PRO A 57 -2.21 -14.39 -5.67
N PHE A 58 -1.93 -13.14 -5.86
CA PHE A 58 -0.94 -12.62 -6.82
C PHE A 58 -1.36 -12.71 -8.28
N LYS A 59 -2.64 -12.75 -8.54
CA LYS A 59 -3.21 -12.74 -9.89
C LYS A 59 -4.16 -11.56 -10.02
N CYS A 60 -3.66 -10.49 -10.54
CA CYS A 60 -4.46 -9.33 -10.82
C CYS A 60 -4.59 -9.10 -12.31
#